data_a3f70940dcb09adc4015aa373bcba357
#
_entry.id   a3f70940dcb09adc4015aa373bcba357
#
_cell.length_a   1.000
_cell.length_b   1.000
_cell.length_c   1.000
_cell.angle_alpha   90.00
_cell.angle_beta   90.00
_cell.angle_gamma   90.00
#
_symmetry.space_group_name_H-M   'P 1'
#
loop_
_entity.id
_entity.type
_entity.pdbx_description
1 polymer ?
#
loop_
_entity_poly.entity_id
_entity_poly.type
_entity_poly.pdbx_seq_one_letter_code
_entity_poly.pdbx_strand_id
1 'polypeptide(L)'
;MLQMLIAAPNSGSGKTTVTIALLAALKARGLNPCAFKSGPDYIDPMFHRSVLGVESHNLDLFFSKPQIVQKLYNKSAADHGAAICEGAMGYYDGLGGTSDIASAWHLADTLNLPVLLVLRPKGASLTLAAQVRGLMSFRIPHHIAGVILNDCKENLYRILAPMLEKETGVPVIGYLPPMPKAAIESRHLGLKTAGEIENLQKKITLLHETMEKTVDFEKLFSVFACPAPKVPKEEFPIPNVRIAVARDEAFCFTYTETLEAFKEAGAEPVFFSPLHDKSLPQNIGGLYLSGGYPELCAKALSENTEMLLRIKTAIKNSLPTVAECGGFLYLGQTLEDVNGDKYRMAGVLPGVGFKVGHLVRFGYATLTAKENSMLLKKDELLPVHEFHHWDSTENGIACTATKPNGHTWDCAFANEHFYAGFPHLYWAGTPLPQRFADAARRYMRDKI
;
A
#
# COMPACT_ATOMS: atom_id res chain seq x y z
N MET A 1 9.62 -20.04 -12.23
CA MET A 1 9.30 -18.65 -11.92
C MET A 1 10.19 -18.19 -10.78
N LEU A 2 10.69 -16.96 -10.80
CA LEU A 2 11.43 -16.39 -9.67
C LEU A 2 10.45 -15.88 -8.62
N GLN A 3 10.57 -16.31 -7.36
CA GLN A 3 9.71 -15.84 -6.28
C GLN A 3 10.52 -15.61 -5.01
N MET A 4 10.32 -14.49 -4.33
CA MET A 4 10.98 -14.23 -3.06
C MET A 4 10.28 -13.16 -2.24
N LEU A 5 10.56 -13.18 -0.94
CA LEU A 5 10.29 -12.07 -0.05
C LEU A 5 11.62 -11.40 0.33
N ILE A 6 11.73 -10.09 0.15
CA ILE A 6 12.88 -9.27 0.56
C ILE A 6 12.63 -8.78 1.98
N ALA A 7 13.47 -9.22 2.92
CA ALA A 7 13.40 -8.84 4.32
C ALA A 7 14.73 -8.26 4.82
N ALA A 8 14.72 -7.75 6.03
CA ALA A 8 15.92 -7.25 6.69
C ALA A 8 15.78 -7.38 8.22
N PRO A 9 16.88 -7.37 8.98
CA PRO A 9 16.81 -7.40 10.44
C PRO A 9 16.07 -6.20 11.05
N ASN A 10 16.10 -5.04 10.38
CA ASN A 10 15.51 -3.79 10.89
C ASN A 10 15.16 -2.83 9.74
N SER A 11 14.40 -1.78 10.07
CA SER A 11 14.15 -0.65 9.16
C SER A 11 15.45 0.07 8.81
N GLY A 12 15.51 0.68 7.60
CA GLY A 12 16.69 1.41 7.14
C GLY A 12 17.84 0.55 6.61
N SER A 13 17.68 -0.78 6.53
CA SER A 13 18.68 -1.68 5.92
C SER A 13 18.75 -1.58 4.39
N GLY A 14 17.75 -0.94 3.75
CA GLY A 14 17.71 -0.70 2.31
C GLY A 14 16.88 -1.71 1.52
N LYS A 15 15.87 -2.34 2.14
CA LYS A 15 14.91 -3.23 1.45
C LYS A 15 14.37 -2.60 0.17
N THR A 16 13.79 -1.40 0.27
CA THR A 16 13.19 -0.68 -0.86
C THR A 16 14.19 -0.40 -1.97
N THR A 17 15.43 -0.01 -1.64
CA THR A 17 16.49 0.19 -2.65
C THR A 17 16.81 -1.11 -3.40
N VAL A 18 16.95 -2.21 -2.66
CA VAL A 18 17.20 -3.55 -3.25
C VAL A 18 16.01 -4.00 -4.08
N THR A 19 14.78 -3.80 -3.60
CA THR A 19 13.55 -4.15 -4.33
C THR A 19 13.45 -3.40 -5.65
N ILE A 20 13.64 -2.08 -5.64
CA ILE A 20 13.59 -1.23 -6.85
C ILE A 20 14.68 -1.65 -7.85
N ALA A 21 15.92 -1.83 -7.37
CA ALA A 21 17.03 -2.26 -8.21
C ALA A 21 16.77 -3.63 -8.85
N LEU A 22 16.27 -4.58 -8.07
CA LEU A 22 15.94 -5.93 -8.53
C LEU A 22 14.78 -5.93 -9.55
N LEU A 23 13.69 -5.23 -9.27
CA LEU A 23 12.55 -5.12 -10.20
C LEU A 23 12.99 -4.50 -11.53
N ALA A 24 13.82 -3.45 -11.48
CA ALA A 24 14.36 -2.81 -12.69
C ALA A 24 15.27 -3.75 -13.48
N ALA A 25 16.16 -4.50 -12.81
CA ALA A 25 17.04 -5.48 -13.45
C ALA A 25 16.26 -6.65 -14.07
N LEU A 26 15.26 -7.20 -13.36
CA LEU A 26 14.42 -8.28 -13.88
C LEU A 26 13.60 -7.83 -15.09
N LYS A 27 13.07 -6.61 -15.07
CA LYS A 27 12.36 -6.01 -16.21
C LYS A 27 13.28 -5.81 -17.41
N ALA A 28 14.51 -5.29 -17.21
CA ALA A 28 15.49 -5.10 -18.26
C ALA A 28 15.94 -6.44 -18.90
N ARG A 29 15.89 -7.53 -18.14
CA ARG A 29 16.15 -8.91 -18.63
C ARG A 29 14.96 -9.54 -19.37
N GLY A 30 13.87 -8.80 -19.56
CA GLY A 30 12.66 -9.30 -20.24
C GLY A 30 11.77 -10.22 -19.38
N LEU A 31 12.10 -10.38 -18.11
CA LEU A 31 11.19 -11.02 -17.16
C LEU A 31 10.08 -10.02 -16.81
N ASN A 32 8.84 -10.40 -17.01
CA ASN A 32 7.70 -9.57 -16.60
C ASN A 32 7.49 -9.71 -15.08
N PRO A 33 8.11 -8.85 -14.21
CA PRO A 33 7.98 -8.96 -12.77
C PRO A 33 6.68 -8.33 -12.28
N CYS A 34 6.08 -8.89 -11.21
CA CYS A 34 5.14 -8.21 -10.35
C CYS A 34 5.72 -7.99 -8.95
N ALA A 35 5.23 -6.98 -8.27
CA ALA A 35 5.68 -6.60 -6.94
C ALA A 35 4.55 -6.69 -5.92
N PHE A 36 4.90 -6.99 -4.67
CA PHE A 36 3.99 -6.98 -3.54
C PHE A 36 4.62 -6.24 -2.38
N LYS A 37 3.86 -5.40 -1.71
CA LYS A 37 4.27 -4.73 -0.48
C LYS A 37 3.54 -5.34 0.71
N SER A 38 4.31 -5.76 1.73
CA SER A 38 3.73 -6.15 3.01
C SER A 38 3.23 -4.91 3.76
N GLY A 39 1.99 -4.98 4.26
CA GLY A 39 1.40 -3.89 5.02
C GLY A 39 0.64 -2.84 4.21
N PRO A 40 0.10 -1.81 4.89
CA PRO A 40 -0.83 -0.83 4.32
C PRO A 40 -0.13 0.34 3.63
N ASP A 41 0.88 0.08 2.84
CA ASP A 41 1.69 1.08 2.16
C ASP A 41 1.12 1.42 0.78
N TYR A 42 0.76 2.67 0.53
CA TYR A 42 0.33 3.15 -0.79
C TYR A 42 1.49 3.60 -1.66
N ILE A 43 2.58 4.07 -1.04
CA ILE A 43 3.66 4.81 -1.69
C ILE A 43 4.52 3.88 -2.56
N ASP A 44 5.02 2.79 -1.99
CA ASP A 44 5.89 1.85 -2.73
C ASP A 44 5.13 1.20 -3.92
N PRO A 45 3.88 0.69 -3.78
CA PRO A 45 3.12 0.20 -4.92
C PRO A 45 2.83 1.24 -5.99
N MET A 46 2.56 2.49 -5.61
CA MET A 46 2.38 3.59 -6.58
C MET A 46 3.67 3.85 -7.35
N PHE A 47 4.83 3.87 -6.68
CA PHE A 47 6.14 4.02 -7.33
C PHE A 47 6.41 2.88 -8.31
N HIS A 48 6.18 1.64 -7.91
CA HIS A 48 6.38 0.49 -8.78
C HIS A 48 5.54 0.63 -10.07
N ARG A 49 4.28 1.03 -9.96
CA ARG A 49 3.40 1.19 -11.14
C ARG A 49 3.75 2.41 -11.99
N SER A 50 3.91 3.58 -11.38
CA SER A 50 4.06 4.84 -12.11
C SER A 50 5.47 5.07 -12.67
N VAL A 51 6.51 4.61 -11.97
CA VAL A 51 7.91 4.88 -12.29
C VAL A 51 8.61 3.68 -12.91
N LEU A 52 8.42 2.48 -12.35
CA LEU A 52 8.99 1.25 -12.91
C LEU A 52 8.11 0.63 -14.00
N GLY A 53 6.81 0.95 -14.05
CA GLY A 53 5.83 0.26 -14.91
C GLY A 53 5.76 -1.23 -14.58
N VAL A 54 5.78 -1.55 -13.28
CA VAL A 54 5.66 -2.90 -12.71
C VAL A 54 4.35 -2.99 -11.96
N GLU A 55 3.54 -4.00 -12.23
CA GLU A 55 2.32 -4.28 -11.48
C GLU A 55 2.65 -4.49 -10.00
N SER A 56 1.89 -3.87 -9.11
CA SER A 56 2.19 -3.90 -7.68
C SER A 56 0.94 -3.89 -6.81
N HIS A 57 0.97 -4.71 -5.77
CA HIS A 57 -0.13 -5.05 -4.87
C HIS A 57 0.28 -4.91 -3.40
N ASN A 58 -0.73 -4.93 -2.51
CA ASN A 58 -0.51 -5.00 -1.06
C ASN A 58 -0.96 -6.35 -0.52
N LEU A 59 -0.14 -6.94 0.34
CA LEU A 59 -0.47 -8.17 1.06
C LEU A 59 -0.36 -7.90 2.56
N ASP A 60 -1.45 -8.11 3.29
CA ASP A 60 -1.49 -7.76 4.70
C ASP A 60 -2.31 -8.77 5.51
N LEU A 61 -1.63 -9.43 6.46
CA LEU A 61 -2.20 -10.45 7.33
C LEU A 61 -2.91 -9.88 8.57
N PHE A 62 -2.91 -8.56 8.76
CA PHE A 62 -3.81 -7.89 9.70
C PHE A 62 -5.19 -7.65 9.08
N PHE A 63 -5.22 -7.22 7.81
CA PHE A 63 -6.47 -6.95 7.09
C PHE A 63 -7.17 -8.21 6.63
N SER A 64 -6.39 -9.22 6.20
CA SER A 64 -6.92 -10.39 5.50
C SER A 64 -6.47 -11.70 6.12
N LYS A 65 -7.36 -12.68 6.09
CA LYS A 65 -7.03 -14.06 6.48
C LYS A 65 -5.98 -14.64 5.53
N PRO A 66 -5.15 -15.61 5.99
CA PRO A 66 -4.11 -16.24 5.17
C PRO A 66 -4.60 -16.73 3.79
N GLN A 67 -5.78 -17.31 3.71
CA GLN A 67 -6.36 -17.82 2.46
C GLN A 67 -6.64 -16.71 1.43
N ILE A 68 -7.04 -15.53 1.90
CA ILE A 68 -7.28 -14.36 1.04
C ILE A 68 -5.94 -13.82 0.54
N VAL A 69 -4.93 -13.70 1.42
CA VAL A 69 -3.58 -13.27 1.04
C VAL A 69 -2.97 -14.21 0.01
N GLN A 70 -3.09 -15.53 0.20
CA GLN A 70 -2.66 -16.54 -0.76
C GLN A 70 -3.39 -16.41 -2.11
N LYS A 71 -4.73 -16.18 -2.09
CA LYS A 71 -5.51 -15.97 -3.32
C LYS A 71 -5.02 -14.74 -4.08
N LEU A 72 -4.85 -13.60 -3.40
CA LEU A 72 -4.38 -12.35 -3.99
C LEU A 72 -2.97 -12.52 -4.59
N TYR A 73 -2.04 -13.10 -3.83
CA TYR A 73 -0.69 -13.38 -4.30
C TYR A 73 -0.70 -14.27 -5.55
N ASN A 74 -1.36 -15.42 -5.47
CA ASN A 74 -1.38 -16.39 -6.56
C ASN A 74 -2.01 -15.82 -7.83
N LYS A 75 -3.12 -15.06 -7.70
CA LYS A 75 -3.81 -14.43 -8.83
C LYS A 75 -2.88 -13.48 -9.60
N SER A 76 -2.19 -12.59 -8.87
CA SER A 76 -1.31 -11.62 -9.52
C SER A 76 0.02 -12.23 -9.97
N ALA A 77 0.56 -13.22 -9.26
CA ALA A 77 1.83 -13.86 -9.62
C ALA A 77 1.73 -14.80 -10.84
N ALA A 78 0.55 -15.38 -11.10
CA ALA A 78 0.37 -16.44 -12.11
C ALA A 78 0.75 -16.00 -13.54
N ASP A 79 0.54 -14.74 -13.89
CA ASP A 79 0.77 -14.20 -15.25
C ASP A 79 2.16 -13.52 -15.39
N HIS A 80 3.06 -13.70 -14.38
CA HIS A 80 4.35 -13.04 -14.33
C HIS A 80 5.53 -14.02 -14.27
N GLY A 81 6.69 -13.59 -14.78
CA GLY A 81 7.94 -14.37 -14.74
C GLY A 81 8.67 -14.29 -13.41
N ALA A 82 8.38 -13.25 -12.62
CA ALA A 82 8.93 -13.04 -11.28
C ALA A 82 7.90 -12.38 -10.35
N ALA A 83 7.89 -12.77 -9.07
CA ALA A 83 7.07 -12.18 -8.02
C ALA A 83 7.95 -11.79 -6.82
N ILE A 84 8.04 -10.49 -6.55
CA ILE A 84 8.91 -9.92 -5.53
C ILE A 84 8.05 -9.29 -4.44
N CYS A 85 8.08 -9.87 -3.24
CA CYS A 85 7.43 -9.30 -2.07
C CYS A 85 8.44 -8.45 -1.29
N GLU A 86 8.10 -7.22 -0.92
CA GLU A 86 8.89 -6.40 -0.01
C GLU A 86 8.28 -6.42 1.39
N GLY A 87 9.04 -6.90 2.38
CA GLY A 87 8.65 -6.90 3.78
C GLY A 87 8.68 -5.49 4.39
N ALA A 88 7.80 -5.23 5.33
CA ALA A 88 7.83 -4.04 6.17
C ALA A 88 8.69 -4.26 7.42
N MET A 89 9.25 -3.17 8.00
CA MET A 89 10.01 -3.18 9.26
C MET A 89 11.15 -4.22 9.32
N GLY A 90 11.42 -4.81 10.47
CA GLY A 90 12.30 -5.95 10.65
C GLY A 90 11.60 -7.27 10.34
N TYR A 91 12.38 -8.33 10.14
CA TYR A 91 11.87 -9.61 9.63
C TYR A 91 10.76 -10.21 10.52
N TYR A 92 10.89 -10.08 11.83
CA TYR A 92 9.92 -10.58 12.82
C TYR A 92 9.06 -9.48 13.45
N ASP A 93 9.23 -8.22 13.04
CA ASP A 93 8.49 -7.11 13.62
C ASP A 93 7.06 -7.07 13.05
N GLY A 94 6.10 -7.46 13.84
CA GLY A 94 4.68 -7.45 13.50
C GLY A 94 3.86 -6.53 14.40
N LEU A 95 2.64 -6.93 14.72
CA LEU A 95 1.70 -6.12 15.48
C LEU A 95 2.27 -5.62 16.82
N GLY A 96 2.21 -4.31 17.02
CA GLY A 96 2.66 -3.66 18.26
C GLY A 96 4.18 -3.73 18.51
N GLY A 97 4.97 -4.25 17.55
CA GLY A 97 6.42 -4.40 17.69
C GLY A 97 6.86 -5.51 18.66
N THR A 98 5.91 -6.27 19.20
CA THR A 98 6.17 -7.35 20.19
C THR A 98 5.63 -8.71 19.75
N SER A 99 5.01 -8.77 18.57
CA SER A 99 4.44 -9.97 17.96
C SER A 99 5.00 -10.15 16.56
N ASP A 100 5.09 -11.39 16.09
CA ASP A 100 5.40 -11.72 14.70
C ASP A 100 4.17 -11.80 13.78
N ILE A 101 2.96 -11.62 14.33
CA ILE A 101 1.71 -11.54 13.56
C ILE A 101 1.77 -10.34 12.59
N ALA A 102 1.44 -10.58 11.31
CA ALA A 102 1.55 -9.61 10.23
C ALA A 102 2.97 -9.08 9.94
N SER A 103 4.02 -9.76 10.43
CA SER A 103 5.41 -9.49 10.08
C SER A 103 5.77 -9.99 8.68
N ALA A 104 6.95 -9.62 8.20
CA ALA A 104 7.52 -10.15 6.96
C ALA A 104 7.72 -11.67 7.03
N TRP A 105 8.11 -12.22 8.20
CA TRP A 105 8.20 -13.65 8.41
C TRP A 105 6.82 -14.35 8.30
N HIS A 106 5.79 -13.81 8.94
CA HIS A 106 4.44 -14.36 8.86
C HIS A 106 3.91 -14.40 7.42
N LEU A 107 4.25 -13.38 6.62
CA LEU A 107 3.91 -13.36 5.20
C LEU A 107 4.70 -14.40 4.41
N ALA A 108 6.02 -14.55 4.66
CA ALA A 108 6.85 -15.55 4.02
C ALA A 108 6.37 -16.98 4.35
N ASP A 109 6.01 -17.23 5.61
CA ASP A 109 5.47 -18.52 6.08
C ASP A 109 4.11 -18.82 5.45
N THR A 110 3.19 -17.84 5.44
CA THR A 110 1.87 -17.99 4.83
C THR A 110 1.94 -18.32 3.33
N LEU A 111 2.88 -17.72 2.61
CA LEU A 111 3.04 -17.90 1.16
C LEU A 111 4.08 -18.98 0.81
N ASN A 112 4.76 -19.53 1.80
CA ASN A 112 5.90 -20.46 1.64
C ASN A 112 6.96 -19.89 0.68
N LEU A 113 7.33 -18.61 0.84
CA LEU A 113 8.30 -17.93 0.00
C LEU A 113 9.71 -17.99 0.58
N PRO A 114 10.73 -18.27 -0.25
CA PRO A 114 12.11 -18.10 0.16
C PRO A 114 12.42 -16.62 0.37
N VAL A 115 13.25 -16.32 1.37
CA VAL A 115 13.57 -14.96 1.80
C VAL A 115 14.97 -14.56 1.37
N LEU A 116 15.09 -13.43 0.67
CA LEU A 116 16.34 -12.71 0.45
C LEU A 116 16.53 -11.70 1.58
N LEU A 117 17.50 -11.96 2.46
CA LEU A 117 17.78 -11.12 3.63
C LEU A 117 18.77 -10.00 3.24
N VAL A 118 18.34 -8.75 3.34
CA VAL A 118 19.17 -7.56 3.11
C VAL A 118 19.92 -7.21 4.38
N LEU A 119 21.24 -7.25 4.33
CA LEU A 119 22.12 -6.86 5.44
C LEU A 119 22.90 -5.60 5.09
N ARG A 120 23.04 -4.71 6.06
CA ARG A 120 23.86 -3.51 5.93
C ARG A 120 25.07 -3.63 6.85
N PRO A 121 26.30 -3.84 6.35
CA PRO A 121 27.49 -4.09 7.15
C PRO A 121 28.08 -2.79 7.75
N LYS A 122 27.24 -1.98 8.42
CA LYS A 122 27.65 -0.73 9.06
C LYS A 122 28.18 -1.03 10.46
N GLY A 123 29.51 -0.98 10.63
CA GLY A 123 30.15 -1.20 11.94
C GLY A 123 30.10 -2.67 12.43
N ALA A 124 29.83 -3.64 11.55
CA ALA A 124 29.74 -5.05 11.89
C ALA A 124 30.45 -5.92 10.83
N SER A 125 31.07 -7.00 11.27
CA SER A 125 31.71 -8.03 10.42
C SER A 125 31.22 -9.42 10.83
N LEU A 126 31.94 -10.17 11.62
CA LEU A 126 31.52 -11.51 12.08
C LEU A 126 30.19 -11.48 12.86
N THR A 127 29.87 -10.37 13.52
CA THR A 127 28.60 -10.15 14.19
C THR A 127 27.39 -10.26 13.25
N LEU A 128 27.56 -9.97 11.93
CA LEU A 128 26.49 -10.19 10.96
C LEU A 128 26.11 -11.68 10.84
N ALA A 129 27.09 -12.59 10.91
CA ALA A 129 26.79 -14.02 10.90
C ALA A 129 26.02 -14.44 12.16
N ALA A 130 26.37 -13.90 13.33
CA ALA A 130 25.61 -14.14 14.54
C ALA A 130 24.16 -13.62 14.44
N GLN A 131 23.97 -12.44 13.81
CA GLN A 131 22.64 -11.87 13.56
C GLN A 131 21.81 -12.76 12.62
N VAL A 132 22.38 -13.25 11.51
CA VAL A 132 21.71 -14.15 10.58
C VAL A 132 21.34 -15.45 11.28
N ARG A 133 22.27 -16.07 12.02
CA ARG A 133 22.00 -17.30 12.78
C ARG A 133 20.89 -17.09 13.83
N GLY A 134 20.89 -15.96 14.53
CA GLY A 134 19.82 -15.58 15.46
C GLY A 134 18.46 -15.55 14.77
N LEU A 135 18.37 -14.89 13.59
CA LEU A 135 17.14 -14.87 12.82
C LEU A 135 16.72 -16.26 12.34
N MET A 136 17.66 -17.10 11.91
CA MET A 136 17.37 -18.46 11.46
C MET A 136 16.88 -19.39 12.60
N SER A 137 17.32 -19.17 13.82
CA SER A 137 16.94 -20.01 14.98
C SER A 137 15.71 -19.51 15.72
N PHE A 138 15.29 -18.25 15.49
CA PHE A 138 14.20 -17.63 16.26
C PHE A 138 12.82 -18.20 15.92
N ARG A 139 12.57 -18.56 14.65
CA ARG A 139 11.36 -19.25 14.18
C ARG A 139 11.72 -20.32 13.17
N ILE A 140 10.97 -21.41 13.17
CA ILE A 140 11.14 -22.51 12.23
C ILE A 140 9.78 -22.83 11.60
N PRO A 141 9.69 -22.84 10.25
CA PRO A 141 10.76 -22.57 9.27
C PRO A 141 11.16 -21.09 9.24
N HIS A 142 12.45 -20.82 9.00
CA HIS A 142 12.94 -19.42 8.94
C HIS A 142 12.88 -18.81 7.53
N HIS A 143 12.67 -19.61 6.50
CA HIS A 143 12.57 -19.25 5.09
C HIS A 143 13.76 -18.49 4.48
N ILE A 144 14.79 -18.09 5.25
CA ILE A 144 15.97 -17.38 4.75
C ILE A 144 16.75 -18.29 3.81
N ALA A 145 16.78 -17.94 2.51
CA ALA A 145 17.39 -18.74 1.46
C ALA A 145 18.63 -18.06 0.85
N GLY A 146 18.77 -16.74 0.99
CA GLY A 146 19.91 -15.99 0.48
C GLY A 146 20.13 -14.69 1.23
N VAL A 147 21.32 -14.12 1.10
CA VAL A 147 21.72 -12.84 1.67
C VAL A 147 22.19 -11.91 0.56
N ILE A 148 21.86 -10.63 0.64
CA ILE A 148 22.44 -9.55 -0.15
C ILE A 148 22.98 -8.46 0.77
N LEU A 149 24.20 -7.94 0.46
CA LEU A 149 24.81 -6.87 1.24
C LEU A 149 24.48 -5.51 0.62
N ASN A 150 23.80 -4.64 1.33
CA ASN A 150 23.50 -3.29 0.89
C ASN A 150 24.42 -2.27 1.55
N ASP A 151 24.73 -1.16 0.86
CA ASP A 151 25.68 -0.13 1.33
C ASP A 151 27.07 -0.74 1.66
N CYS A 152 27.50 -1.70 0.83
CA CYS A 152 28.71 -2.50 1.02
C CYS A 152 29.70 -2.27 -0.11
N LYS A 153 30.92 -1.82 0.20
CA LYS A 153 32.00 -1.67 -0.80
C LYS A 153 32.53 -3.04 -1.24
N GLU A 154 32.99 -3.14 -2.47
CA GLU A 154 33.50 -4.39 -3.06
C GLU A 154 34.57 -5.08 -2.20
N ASN A 155 35.56 -4.31 -1.70
CA ASN A 155 36.61 -4.90 -0.87
C ASN A 155 36.09 -5.53 0.41
N LEU A 156 35.04 -4.94 1.01
CA LEU A 156 34.36 -5.46 2.19
C LEU A 156 33.52 -6.68 1.83
N TYR A 157 32.81 -6.64 0.69
CA TYR A 157 32.05 -7.77 0.17
C TYR A 157 32.92 -9.02 0.00
N ARG A 158 34.10 -8.88 -0.59
CA ARG A 158 35.03 -9.99 -0.81
C ARG A 158 35.48 -10.70 0.48
N ILE A 159 35.43 -9.98 1.61
CA ILE A 159 35.75 -10.53 2.94
C ILE A 159 34.50 -11.12 3.59
N LEU A 160 33.37 -10.39 3.54
CA LEU A 160 32.16 -10.75 4.30
C LEU A 160 31.39 -11.90 3.64
N ALA A 161 31.32 -11.97 2.30
CA ALA A 161 30.51 -12.98 1.62
C ALA A 161 30.96 -14.41 1.96
N PRO A 162 32.23 -14.80 1.77
CA PRO A 162 32.68 -16.17 2.10
C PRO A 162 32.58 -16.46 3.61
N MET A 163 32.78 -15.46 4.45
CA MET A 163 32.61 -15.60 5.91
C MET A 163 31.16 -15.88 6.28
N LEU A 164 30.20 -15.12 5.72
CA LEU A 164 28.77 -15.32 5.96
C LEU A 164 28.32 -16.70 5.47
N GLU A 165 28.71 -17.10 4.24
CA GLU A 165 28.37 -18.42 3.70
C GLU A 165 28.91 -19.55 4.59
N LYS A 166 30.15 -19.44 5.03
CA LYS A 166 30.79 -20.43 5.93
C LYS A 166 30.07 -20.55 7.28
N GLU A 167 29.78 -19.40 7.89
CA GLU A 167 29.23 -19.37 9.25
C GLU A 167 27.73 -19.69 9.29
N THR A 168 26.96 -19.38 8.23
CA THR A 168 25.50 -19.50 8.24
C THR A 168 24.97 -20.62 7.36
N GLY A 169 25.74 -21.07 6.38
CA GLY A 169 25.28 -21.99 5.33
C GLY A 169 24.34 -21.33 4.30
N VAL A 170 24.11 -20.02 4.40
CA VAL A 170 23.23 -19.30 3.49
C VAL A 170 24.05 -18.62 2.38
N PRO A 171 23.72 -18.81 1.09
CA PRO A 171 24.45 -18.19 -0.01
C PRO A 171 24.33 -16.66 0.01
N VAL A 172 25.45 -15.98 -0.26
CA VAL A 172 25.47 -14.53 -0.48
C VAL A 172 25.35 -14.26 -1.98
N ILE A 173 24.26 -13.62 -2.38
CA ILE A 173 23.86 -13.44 -3.78
C ILE A 173 24.63 -12.28 -4.44
N GLY A 174 25.08 -11.30 -3.66
CA GLY A 174 25.77 -10.15 -4.18
C GLY A 174 25.72 -8.96 -3.21
N TYR A 175 26.01 -7.77 -3.75
CA TYR A 175 25.98 -6.54 -2.96
C TYR A 175 25.54 -5.33 -3.79
N LEU A 176 25.09 -4.27 -3.09
CA LEU A 176 24.97 -2.91 -3.64
C LEU A 176 25.96 -2.01 -2.91
N PRO A 177 26.82 -1.27 -3.64
CA PRO A 177 27.72 -0.29 -3.04
C PRO A 177 26.95 0.93 -2.50
N PRO A 178 27.59 1.80 -1.70
CA PRO A 178 27.01 3.09 -1.36
C PRO A 178 26.68 3.92 -2.60
N MET A 179 25.41 4.28 -2.78
CA MET A 179 24.91 4.96 -3.99
C MET A 179 24.16 6.27 -3.66
N PRO A 180 24.84 7.31 -3.14
CA PRO A 180 24.17 8.55 -2.75
C PRO A 180 23.47 9.24 -3.93
N LYS A 181 24.00 9.10 -5.17
CA LYS A 181 23.38 9.65 -6.39
C LYS A 181 22.08 8.92 -6.81
N ALA A 182 21.88 7.71 -6.34
CA ALA A 182 20.70 6.90 -6.61
C ALA A 182 19.74 6.84 -5.40
N ALA A 183 20.00 7.61 -4.35
CA ALA A 183 19.12 7.69 -3.20
C ALA A 183 17.72 8.16 -3.63
N ILE A 184 16.71 7.36 -3.31
CA ILE A 184 15.30 7.67 -3.57
C ILE A 184 14.69 8.08 -2.24
N GLU A 185 14.29 9.35 -2.14
CA GLU A 185 13.60 9.85 -0.95
C GLU A 185 12.16 9.37 -0.96
N SER A 186 11.74 8.68 0.08
CA SER A 186 10.45 7.99 0.16
C SER A 186 9.24 8.91 0.34
N ARG A 187 9.43 10.20 0.56
CA ARG A 187 8.38 11.05 1.16
C ARG A 187 7.34 11.66 0.22
N HIS A 188 7.49 11.65 -1.11
CA HIS A 188 6.58 12.40 -1.98
C HIS A 188 6.32 11.71 -3.34
N LEU A 189 6.11 10.42 -3.34
CA LEU A 189 5.97 9.62 -4.56
C LEU A 189 4.64 9.81 -5.32
N GLY A 190 3.64 10.48 -4.71
CA GLY A 190 2.33 10.71 -5.32
C GLY A 190 2.22 11.93 -6.22
N LEU A 191 3.10 12.94 -6.06
CA LEU A 191 3.01 14.24 -6.73
C LEU A 191 4.33 14.55 -7.44
N LYS A 192 4.53 14.05 -8.68
CA LYS A 192 5.80 14.24 -9.40
C LYS A 192 5.59 14.91 -10.74
N THR A 193 6.39 15.96 -10.97
CA THR A 193 6.50 16.61 -12.26
C THR A 193 7.25 15.72 -13.26
N ALA A 194 7.10 15.99 -14.55
CA ALA A 194 7.82 15.25 -15.60
C ALA A 194 9.35 15.28 -15.40
N GLY A 195 9.91 16.39 -14.91
CA GLY A 195 11.34 16.52 -14.60
C GLY A 195 11.79 15.66 -13.40
N GLU A 196 10.94 15.52 -12.39
CA GLU A 196 11.20 14.62 -11.26
C GLU A 196 11.16 13.16 -11.71
N ILE A 197 10.26 12.79 -12.59
CA ILE A 197 10.19 11.45 -13.19
C ILE A 197 11.46 11.14 -13.99
N GLU A 198 11.96 12.09 -14.79
CA GLU A 198 13.20 11.90 -15.55
C GLU A 198 14.42 11.68 -14.63
N ASN A 199 14.53 12.45 -13.55
CA ASN A 199 15.60 12.26 -12.56
C ASN A 199 15.48 10.89 -11.86
N LEU A 200 14.27 10.40 -11.59
CA LEU A 200 14.06 9.08 -11.03
C LEU A 200 14.45 7.97 -12.01
N GLN A 201 14.14 8.09 -13.30
CA GLN A 201 14.55 7.11 -14.30
C GLN A 201 16.08 6.99 -14.37
N LYS A 202 16.82 8.11 -14.30
CA LYS A 202 18.29 8.11 -14.23
C LYS A 202 18.79 7.37 -12.97
N LYS A 203 18.16 7.57 -11.83
CA LYS A 203 18.51 6.87 -10.58
C LYS A 203 18.24 5.37 -10.68
N ILE A 204 17.11 4.98 -11.26
CA ILE A 204 16.72 3.58 -11.47
C ILE A 204 17.69 2.90 -12.43
N THR A 205 18.07 3.55 -13.54
CA THR A 205 19.07 3.05 -14.48
C THR A 205 20.38 2.78 -13.76
N LEU A 206 20.85 3.72 -12.93
CA LEU A 206 22.08 3.55 -12.15
C LEU A 206 21.98 2.38 -11.16
N LEU A 207 20.83 2.21 -10.49
CA LEU A 207 20.60 1.09 -9.57
C LEU A 207 20.64 -0.25 -10.30
N HIS A 208 19.92 -0.36 -11.40
CA HIS A 208 19.85 -1.60 -12.18
C HIS A 208 21.21 -1.95 -12.79
N GLU A 209 21.92 -1.01 -13.43
CA GLU A 209 23.26 -1.25 -14.01
C GLU A 209 24.29 -1.66 -12.95
N THR A 210 24.15 -1.12 -11.73
CA THR A 210 25.01 -1.52 -10.62
C THR A 210 24.68 -2.93 -10.18
N MET A 211 23.39 -3.26 -10.03
CA MET A 211 22.95 -4.60 -9.65
C MET A 211 23.40 -5.66 -10.65
N GLU A 212 23.33 -5.37 -11.96
CA GLU A 212 23.83 -6.26 -13.02
C GLU A 212 25.32 -6.61 -12.88
N LYS A 213 26.14 -5.71 -12.32
CA LYS A 213 27.57 -5.88 -12.12
C LYS A 213 27.94 -6.55 -10.81
N THR A 214 27.05 -6.49 -9.80
CA THR A 214 27.40 -6.82 -8.41
C THR A 214 26.57 -7.97 -7.84
N VAL A 215 25.55 -8.43 -8.55
CA VAL A 215 24.70 -9.56 -8.16
C VAL A 215 24.92 -10.74 -9.11
N ASP A 216 25.08 -11.91 -8.53
CA ASP A 216 25.14 -13.17 -9.25
C ASP A 216 23.71 -13.64 -9.57
N PHE A 217 23.25 -13.30 -10.78
CA PHE A 217 21.89 -13.65 -11.22
C PHE A 217 21.70 -15.16 -11.46
N GLU A 218 22.75 -15.91 -11.81
CA GLU A 218 22.65 -17.37 -11.96
C GLU A 218 22.36 -18.00 -10.59
N LYS A 219 23.12 -17.58 -9.57
CA LYS A 219 22.91 -17.99 -8.19
C LYS A 219 21.54 -17.55 -7.69
N LEU A 220 21.12 -16.30 -7.97
CA LEU A 220 19.78 -15.77 -7.60
C LEU A 220 18.67 -16.65 -8.19
N PHE A 221 18.73 -16.94 -9.49
CA PHE A 221 17.71 -17.78 -10.14
C PHE A 221 17.73 -19.21 -9.61
N SER A 222 18.89 -19.77 -9.32
CA SER A 222 19.01 -21.11 -8.74
C SER A 222 18.37 -21.20 -7.36
N VAL A 223 18.62 -20.21 -6.49
CA VAL A 223 18.17 -20.20 -5.08
C VAL A 223 16.67 -19.91 -4.96
N PHE A 224 16.14 -19.02 -5.82
CA PHE A 224 14.78 -18.48 -5.69
C PHE A 224 13.81 -18.99 -6.76
N ALA A 225 14.18 -20.05 -7.49
CA ALA A 225 13.28 -20.72 -8.42
C ALA A 225 12.16 -21.46 -7.68
N CYS A 226 10.93 -21.10 -7.94
CA CYS A 226 9.75 -21.73 -7.38
C CYS A 226 8.77 -22.14 -8.50
N PRO A 227 7.91 -23.15 -8.28
CA PRO A 227 6.80 -23.44 -9.19
C PRO A 227 5.89 -22.21 -9.35
N ALA A 228 5.46 -21.92 -10.58
CA ALA A 228 4.49 -20.85 -10.80
C ALA A 228 3.13 -21.21 -10.17
N PRO A 229 2.43 -20.26 -9.54
CA PRO A 229 1.08 -20.50 -9.05
C PRO A 229 0.15 -20.89 -10.20
N LYS A 230 -0.68 -21.89 -9.97
CA LYS A 230 -1.75 -22.29 -10.91
C LYS A 230 -3.07 -21.78 -10.36
N VAL A 231 -3.64 -20.79 -11.02
CA VAL A 231 -4.92 -20.21 -10.62
C VAL A 231 -5.88 -20.33 -11.80
N PRO A 232 -7.11 -20.80 -11.59
CA PRO A 232 -8.15 -20.71 -12.61
C PRO A 232 -8.36 -19.23 -13.00
N LYS A 233 -8.49 -18.93 -14.29
CA LYS A 233 -8.89 -17.58 -14.71
C LYS A 233 -10.28 -17.30 -14.15
N GLU A 234 -10.36 -16.34 -13.24
CA GLU A 234 -11.63 -15.82 -12.76
C GLU A 234 -12.12 -14.77 -13.78
N GLU A 235 -13.31 -14.98 -14.32
CA GLU A 235 -13.98 -13.95 -15.12
C GLU A 235 -14.72 -13.01 -14.18
N PHE A 236 -14.50 -11.71 -14.36
CA PHE A 236 -15.30 -10.71 -13.66
C PHE A 236 -16.74 -10.74 -14.16
N PRO A 237 -17.74 -10.57 -13.28
CA PRO A 237 -19.12 -10.42 -13.72
C PRO A 237 -19.26 -9.19 -14.63
N ILE A 238 -20.22 -9.24 -15.57
CA ILE A 238 -20.52 -8.09 -16.42
C ILE A 238 -20.95 -6.92 -15.51
N PRO A 239 -20.28 -5.76 -15.61
CA PRO A 239 -20.62 -4.62 -14.75
C PRO A 239 -22.04 -4.13 -15.01
N ASN A 240 -22.78 -3.88 -13.92
CA ASN A 240 -24.17 -3.42 -13.99
C ASN A 240 -24.41 -2.13 -13.20
N VAL A 241 -23.36 -1.57 -12.60
CA VAL A 241 -23.36 -0.26 -11.94
C VAL A 241 -21.98 0.38 -12.06
N ARG A 242 -21.95 1.72 -12.12
CA ARG A 242 -20.71 2.49 -12.20
C ARG A 242 -20.44 3.19 -10.86
N ILE A 243 -19.20 3.13 -10.39
CA ILE A 243 -18.71 3.82 -9.20
C ILE A 243 -17.69 4.86 -9.65
N ALA A 244 -17.97 6.15 -9.41
CA ALA A 244 -16.99 7.20 -9.62
C ALA A 244 -15.89 7.12 -8.56
N VAL A 245 -14.64 7.05 -9.00
CA VAL A 245 -13.45 6.93 -8.14
C VAL A 245 -12.59 8.17 -8.32
N ALA A 246 -12.41 8.95 -7.27
CA ALA A 246 -11.51 10.09 -7.29
C ALA A 246 -10.06 9.63 -7.49
N ARG A 247 -9.39 10.20 -8.50
CA ARG A 247 -8.00 9.84 -8.84
C ARG A 247 -7.28 10.99 -9.52
N ASP A 248 -6.43 11.65 -8.77
CA ASP A 248 -5.50 12.69 -9.23
C ASP A 248 -4.37 12.86 -8.20
N GLU A 249 -3.65 13.97 -8.25
CA GLU A 249 -2.54 14.28 -7.36
C GLU A 249 -2.98 14.43 -5.89
N ALA A 250 -4.21 14.87 -5.64
CA ALA A 250 -4.78 15.01 -4.30
C ALA A 250 -5.40 13.71 -3.78
N PHE A 251 -5.85 12.82 -4.66
CA PHE A 251 -6.58 11.58 -4.35
C PHE A 251 -5.89 10.38 -5.02
N CYS A 252 -4.83 9.88 -4.40
CA CYS A 252 -3.97 8.84 -4.99
C CYS A 252 -3.86 7.56 -4.16
N PHE A 253 -4.41 7.52 -2.94
CA PHE A 253 -4.31 6.37 -2.04
C PHE A 253 -5.47 5.40 -2.26
N THR A 254 -5.35 4.61 -3.32
CA THR A 254 -6.30 3.53 -3.63
C THR A 254 -5.53 2.24 -3.86
N TYR A 255 -5.85 1.20 -3.10
CA TYR A 255 -5.30 -0.12 -3.33
C TYR A 255 -5.80 -0.68 -4.67
N THR A 256 -4.93 -1.38 -5.40
CA THR A 256 -5.32 -2.12 -6.61
C THR A 256 -6.42 -3.12 -6.29
N GLU A 257 -6.31 -3.79 -5.14
CA GLU A 257 -7.26 -4.77 -4.61
C GLU A 257 -8.64 -4.17 -4.37
N THR A 258 -8.75 -2.88 -4.01
CA THR A 258 -10.06 -2.18 -3.89
C THR A 258 -10.75 -2.08 -5.25
N LEU A 259 -10.02 -1.70 -6.29
CA LEU A 259 -10.57 -1.59 -7.64
C LEU A 259 -10.96 -2.95 -8.22
N GLU A 260 -10.17 -3.98 -7.95
CA GLU A 260 -10.49 -5.36 -8.33
C GLU A 260 -11.72 -5.87 -7.59
N ALA A 261 -11.82 -5.60 -6.28
CA ALA A 261 -12.98 -5.98 -5.48
C ALA A 261 -14.28 -5.30 -5.95
N PHE A 262 -14.22 -4.07 -6.46
CA PHE A 262 -15.38 -3.44 -7.12
C PHE A 262 -15.78 -4.21 -8.39
N LYS A 263 -14.82 -4.59 -9.23
CA LYS A 263 -15.10 -5.40 -10.44
C LYS A 263 -15.66 -6.78 -10.09
N GLU A 264 -15.13 -7.43 -9.06
CA GLU A 264 -15.64 -8.72 -8.56
C GLU A 264 -17.08 -8.58 -8.04
N ALA A 265 -17.46 -7.43 -7.49
CA ALA A 265 -18.83 -7.11 -7.08
C ALA A 265 -19.75 -6.67 -8.26
N GLY A 266 -19.28 -6.70 -9.51
CA GLY A 266 -20.02 -6.27 -10.70
C GLY A 266 -20.18 -4.76 -10.81
N ALA A 267 -19.26 -3.98 -10.23
CA ALA A 267 -19.21 -2.54 -10.37
C ALA A 267 -18.03 -2.11 -11.26
N GLU A 268 -18.28 -1.17 -12.18
CA GLU A 268 -17.27 -0.56 -13.03
C GLU A 268 -16.67 0.66 -12.31
N PRO A 269 -15.38 0.67 -11.91
CA PRO A 269 -14.73 1.88 -11.42
C PRO A 269 -14.49 2.86 -12.58
N VAL A 270 -15.00 4.08 -12.45
CA VAL A 270 -14.85 5.16 -13.44
C VAL A 270 -14.09 6.31 -12.78
N PHE A 271 -12.90 6.59 -13.27
CA PHE A 271 -12.05 7.61 -12.66
C PHE A 271 -12.50 9.02 -13.04
N PHE A 272 -12.34 9.94 -12.10
CA PHE A 272 -12.50 11.38 -12.27
C PHE A 272 -11.51 12.14 -11.39
N SER A 273 -11.22 13.38 -11.75
CA SER A 273 -10.31 14.25 -11.01
C SER A 273 -11.07 15.36 -10.29
N PRO A 274 -11.13 15.35 -8.96
CA PRO A 274 -11.62 16.53 -8.22
C PRO A 274 -10.85 17.81 -8.48
N LEU A 275 -9.57 17.73 -8.86
CA LEU A 275 -8.74 18.89 -9.21
C LEU A 275 -9.04 19.46 -10.61
N HIS A 276 -9.19 18.58 -11.60
CA HIS A 276 -9.15 19.00 -13.02
C HIS A 276 -10.50 18.91 -13.73
N ASP A 277 -11.39 18.01 -13.32
CA ASP A 277 -12.71 17.86 -13.92
C ASP A 277 -13.70 18.88 -13.33
N LYS A 278 -14.72 19.25 -14.12
CA LYS A 278 -15.79 20.18 -13.71
C LYS A 278 -17.08 19.47 -13.31
N SER A 279 -17.19 18.18 -13.57
CA SER A 279 -18.40 17.39 -13.28
C SER A 279 -18.04 15.94 -12.92
N LEU A 280 -18.94 15.30 -12.18
CA LEU A 280 -18.89 13.86 -11.97
C LEU A 280 -19.18 13.10 -13.26
N PRO A 281 -18.62 11.88 -13.43
CA PRO A 281 -18.99 11.00 -14.53
C PRO A 281 -20.49 10.74 -14.57
N GLN A 282 -21.04 10.54 -15.78
CA GLN A 282 -22.46 10.29 -15.96
C GLN A 282 -22.85 8.85 -15.55
N ASN A 283 -24.10 8.65 -15.18
CA ASN A 283 -24.69 7.35 -14.86
C ASN A 283 -23.94 6.58 -13.77
N ILE A 284 -23.49 7.29 -12.73
CA ILE A 284 -22.88 6.70 -11.55
C ILE A 284 -23.94 6.36 -10.49
N GLY A 285 -23.76 5.19 -9.88
CA GLY A 285 -24.55 4.76 -8.72
C GLY A 285 -23.85 4.94 -7.38
N GLY A 286 -22.53 5.19 -7.39
CA GLY A 286 -21.72 5.38 -6.19
C GLY A 286 -20.55 6.33 -6.41
N LEU A 287 -20.05 6.89 -5.30
CA LEU A 287 -18.89 7.80 -5.26
C LEU A 287 -17.88 7.29 -4.23
N TYR A 288 -16.63 7.09 -4.65
CA TYR A 288 -15.50 6.74 -3.80
C TYR A 288 -14.44 7.84 -3.84
N LEU A 289 -14.25 8.51 -2.71
CA LEU A 289 -13.23 9.53 -2.49
C LEU A 289 -12.10 8.91 -1.66
N SER A 290 -11.02 8.53 -2.32
CA SER A 290 -9.87 7.90 -1.68
C SER A 290 -9.07 8.88 -0.82
N GLY A 291 -8.14 8.35 -0.05
CA GLY A 291 -7.10 9.13 0.61
C GLY A 291 -6.11 9.75 -0.39
N GLY A 292 -5.18 10.53 0.14
CA GLY A 292 -4.14 11.23 -0.63
C GLY A 292 -3.61 12.43 0.13
N TYR A 293 -3.28 13.49 -0.61
CA TYR A 293 -2.69 14.72 -0.10
C TYR A 293 -3.53 15.96 -0.47
N PRO A 294 -4.82 16.05 -0.07
CA PRO A 294 -5.65 17.19 -0.42
C PRO A 294 -5.11 18.51 0.14
N GLU A 295 -4.38 18.47 1.26
CA GLU A 295 -3.74 19.64 1.87
C GLU A 295 -2.64 20.25 1.00
N LEU A 296 -1.98 19.48 0.16
CA LEU A 296 -1.00 20.02 -0.80
C LEU A 296 -1.68 20.73 -1.98
N CYS A 297 -2.94 20.40 -2.22
CA CYS A 297 -3.74 20.92 -3.33
C CYS A 297 -4.94 21.76 -2.85
N ALA A 298 -4.99 22.15 -1.58
CA ALA A 298 -6.18 22.73 -0.94
C ALA A 298 -6.70 23.98 -1.66
N LYS A 299 -5.80 24.85 -2.11
CA LYS A 299 -6.16 26.03 -2.90
C LYS A 299 -6.84 25.66 -4.22
N ALA A 300 -6.22 24.80 -5.02
CA ALA A 300 -6.74 24.38 -6.32
C ALA A 300 -8.08 23.63 -6.18
N LEU A 301 -8.23 22.77 -5.17
CA LEU A 301 -9.50 22.12 -4.84
C LEU A 301 -10.58 23.13 -4.50
N SER A 302 -10.26 24.17 -3.72
CA SER A 302 -11.19 25.24 -3.33
C SER A 302 -11.64 26.09 -4.52
N GLU A 303 -10.76 26.32 -5.50
CA GLU A 303 -11.05 27.09 -6.72
C GLU A 303 -11.95 26.31 -7.70
N ASN A 304 -12.00 24.96 -7.61
CA ASN A 304 -12.91 24.13 -8.40
C ASN A 304 -14.32 24.08 -7.79
N THR A 305 -14.96 25.25 -7.69
CA THR A 305 -16.28 25.45 -7.04
C THR A 305 -17.39 24.61 -7.69
N GLU A 306 -17.30 24.35 -9.00
CA GLU A 306 -18.28 23.51 -9.70
C GLU A 306 -18.23 22.07 -9.20
N MET A 307 -17.05 21.46 -9.10
CA MET A 307 -16.89 20.10 -8.59
C MET A 307 -17.33 20.00 -7.12
N LEU A 308 -16.95 20.95 -6.26
CA LEU A 308 -17.40 21.01 -4.86
C LEU A 308 -18.92 21.00 -4.78
N LEU A 309 -19.61 21.83 -5.60
CA LEU A 309 -21.07 21.89 -5.62
C LEU A 309 -21.70 20.58 -6.15
N ARG A 310 -21.12 19.99 -7.21
CA ARG A 310 -21.61 18.72 -7.78
C ARG A 310 -21.53 17.59 -6.77
N ILE A 311 -20.40 17.42 -6.07
CA ILE A 311 -20.22 16.42 -5.04
C ILE A 311 -21.21 16.65 -3.88
N LYS A 312 -21.27 17.88 -3.37
CA LYS A 312 -22.21 18.23 -2.29
C LYS A 312 -23.65 17.92 -2.66
N THR A 313 -24.07 18.28 -3.88
CA THR A 313 -25.43 18.03 -4.36
C THR A 313 -25.70 16.55 -4.53
N ALA A 314 -24.78 15.80 -5.09
CA ALA A 314 -24.91 14.35 -5.28
C ALA A 314 -25.09 13.62 -3.94
N ILE A 315 -24.26 13.95 -2.94
CA ILE A 315 -24.34 13.35 -1.59
C ILE A 315 -25.65 13.74 -0.89
N LYS A 316 -26.08 15.00 -0.99
CA LYS A 316 -27.37 15.44 -0.47
C LYS A 316 -28.57 14.72 -1.10
N ASN A 317 -28.43 14.31 -2.36
CA ASN A 317 -29.42 13.50 -3.08
C ASN A 317 -29.19 11.99 -2.86
N SER A 318 -28.58 11.61 -1.73
CA SER A 318 -28.38 10.22 -1.29
C SER A 318 -27.54 9.35 -2.23
N LEU A 319 -26.65 9.93 -3.06
CA LEU A 319 -25.70 9.13 -3.82
C LEU A 319 -24.81 8.34 -2.84
N PRO A 320 -24.83 6.99 -2.89
CA PRO A 320 -23.96 6.15 -2.07
C PRO A 320 -22.50 6.62 -2.15
N THR A 321 -21.94 7.02 -1.01
CA THR A 321 -20.63 7.66 -0.96
C THR A 321 -19.76 7.06 0.12
N VAL A 322 -18.51 6.79 -0.23
CA VAL A 322 -17.45 6.42 0.70
C VAL A 322 -16.30 7.42 0.56
N ALA A 323 -15.82 7.96 1.69
CA ALA A 323 -14.72 8.90 1.73
C ALA A 323 -13.72 8.53 2.83
N GLU A 324 -12.48 8.32 2.46
CA GLU A 324 -11.41 7.90 3.36
C GLU A 324 -10.34 8.98 3.50
N CYS A 325 -9.88 9.27 4.72
CA CYS A 325 -8.73 10.12 5.04
C CYS A 325 -8.76 11.48 4.28
N GLY A 326 -7.98 11.63 3.21
CA GLY A 326 -8.00 12.83 2.36
C GLY A 326 -9.37 13.12 1.75
N GLY A 327 -10.09 12.10 1.30
CA GLY A 327 -11.47 12.21 0.83
C GLY A 327 -12.43 12.68 1.92
N PHE A 328 -12.24 12.23 3.16
CA PHE A 328 -13.00 12.69 4.32
C PHE A 328 -12.74 14.18 4.59
N LEU A 329 -11.47 14.62 4.61
CA LEU A 329 -11.11 16.04 4.80
C LEU A 329 -11.71 16.94 3.71
N TYR A 330 -11.73 16.48 2.45
CA TYR A 330 -12.32 17.19 1.33
C TYR A 330 -13.83 17.41 1.46
N LEU A 331 -14.53 16.54 2.19
CA LEU A 331 -15.95 16.70 2.49
C LEU A 331 -16.24 17.67 3.63
N GLY A 332 -15.24 18.12 4.39
CA GLY A 332 -15.37 19.11 5.47
C GLY A 332 -15.73 20.50 5.00
N GLN A 333 -15.80 21.46 5.93
CA GLN A 333 -16.09 22.87 5.64
C GLN A 333 -14.88 23.57 5.03
N THR A 334 -13.72 23.44 5.66
CA THR A 334 -12.44 23.99 5.23
C THR A 334 -11.30 23.02 5.53
N LEU A 335 -10.20 23.19 4.80
CA LEU A 335 -8.95 22.46 5.00
C LEU A 335 -7.78 23.44 5.07
N GLU A 336 -6.93 23.32 6.08
CA GLU A 336 -5.65 24.02 6.15
C GLU A 336 -4.64 23.36 5.20
N ASP A 337 -3.91 24.17 4.45
CA ASP A 337 -2.76 23.74 3.65
C ASP A 337 -1.50 23.55 4.52
N VAL A 338 -0.37 23.26 3.90
CA VAL A 338 0.92 23.09 4.56
C VAL A 338 1.44 24.35 5.24
N ASN A 339 0.97 25.54 4.85
CA ASN A 339 1.34 26.85 5.37
C ASN A 339 0.39 27.33 6.49
N GLY A 340 -0.75 26.65 6.69
CA GLY A 340 -1.79 27.03 7.64
C GLY A 340 -2.89 27.91 7.07
N ASP A 341 -2.88 28.14 5.74
CA ASP A 341 -3.95 28.88 5.07
C ASP A 341 -5.19 27.99 4.92
N LYS A 342 -6.38 28.57 5.18
CA LYS A 342 -7.66 27.83 5.17
C LYS A 342 -8.39 27.99 3.85
N TYR A 343 -8.75 26.88 3.24
CA TYR A 343 -9.45 26.82 1.98
C TYR A 343 -10.79 26.10 2.11
N ARG A 344 -11.82 26.64 1.45
CA ARG A 344 -13.16 26.05 1.47
C ARG A 344 -13.15 24.69 0.76
N MET A 345 -13.84 23.71 1.36
CA MET A 345 -14.05 22.38 0.79
C MET A 345 -15.53 22.13 0.47
N ALA A 346 -15.94 20.90 0.22
CA ALA A 346 -17.30 20.56 -0.22
C ALA A 346 -18.39 20.94 0.79
N GLY A 347 -18.08 21.03 2.08
CA GLY A 347 -19.03 21.46 3.12
C GLY A 347 -20.22 20.51 3.29
N VAL A 348 -19.98 19.23 3.12
CA VAL A 348 -20.94 18.13 3.39
C VAL A 348 -20.95 17.81 4.89
N LEU A 349 -19.75 17.74 5.48
CA LEU A 349 -19.52 17.45 6.90
C LEU A 349 -19.22 18.74 7.68
N PRO A 350 -19.49 18.77 8.99
CA PRO A 350 -19.30 20.00 9.80
C PRO A 350 -17.82 20.28 10.12
N GLY A 351 -16.92 19.29 10.00
CA GLY A 351 -15.54 19.38 10.44
C GLY A 351 -14.68 20.38 9.65
N VAL A 352 -13.64 20.89 10.31
CA VAL A 352 -12.56 21.71 9.75
C VAL A 352 -11.27 20.91 9.82
N GLY A 353 -10.63 20.68 8.68
CA GLY A 353 -9.34 20.00 8.61
C GLY A 353 -8.20 20.94 8.99
N PHE A 354 -7.31 20.52 9.88
CA PHE A 354 -6.19 21.33 10.37
C PHE A 354 -4.91 20.50 10.54
N LYS A 355 -3.76 21.18 10.43
CA LYS A 355 -2.44 20.55 10.58
C LYS A 355 -2.10 20.32 12.04
N VAL A 356 -1.66 19.10 12.41
CA VAL A 356 -1.27 18.74 13.78
C VAL A 356 0.26 18.76 13.96
N GLY A 357 1.04 18.54 12.88
CA GLY A 357 2.50 18.55 12.92
C GLY A 357 3.16 17.25 13.40
N HIS A 358 2.39 16.25 13.79
CA HIS A 358 2.83 14.88 14.09
C HIS A 358 1.79 13.87 13.59
N LEU A 359 2.17 12.60 13.58
CA LEU A 359 1.23 11.52 13.21
C LEU A 359 0.12 11.38 14.26
N VAL A 360 -1.12 11.39 13.80
CA VAL A 360 -2.32 11.24 14.63
C VAL A 360 -2.85 9.82 14.45
N ARG A 361 -3.16 9.13 15.55
CA ARG A 361 -3.78 7.77 15.56
C ARG A 361 -3.10 6.74 14.63
N PHE A 362 -1.81 6.92 14.37
CA PHE A 362 -1.03 6.12 13.43
C PHE A 362 -1.07 4.62 13.73
N GLY A 363 -1.26 3.81 12.68
CA GLY A 363 -1.10 2.36 12.66
C GLY A 363 -2.42 1.59 12.53
N TYR A 364 -2.34 0.30 12.78
CA TYR A 364 -3.48 -0.61 12.72
C TYR A 364 -4.50 -0.35 13.83
N ALA A 365 -5.77 -0.48 13.47
CA ALA A 365 -6.90 -0.48 14.40
C ALA A 365 -8.02 -1.40 13.90
N THR A 366 -8.93 -1.76 14.78
CA THR A 366 -10.16 -2.46 14.43
C THR A 366 -11.33 -1.52 14.66
N LEU A 367 -12.13 -1.26 13.63
CA LEU A 367 -13.40 -0.56 13.74
C LEU A 367 -14.46 -1.50 14.29
N THR A 368 -15.27 -0.98 15.22
CA THR A 368 -16.53 -1.59 15.65
C THR A 368 -17.66 -0.63 15.29
N ALA A 369 -18.58 -1.06 14.45
CA ALA A 369 -19.72 -0.24 14.06
C ALA A 369 -20.77 -0.19 15.19
N LYS A 370 -21.24 1.02 15.55
CA LYS A 370 -22.23 1.20 16.63
C LYS A 370 -23.66 0.94 16.19
N GLU A 371 -23.94 1.17 14.90
CA GLU A 371 -25.25 0.96 14.28
C GLU A 371 -25.10 0.39 12.86
N ASN A 372 -26.20 -0.07 12.29
CA ASN A 372 -26.24 -0.49 10.89
C ASN A 372 -26.04 0.72 9.98
N SER A 373 -25.22 0.53 8.92
CA SER A 373 -24.99 1.52 7.89
C SER A 373 -24.89 0.87 6.51
N MET A 374 -24.61 1.67 5.49
CA MET A 374 -24.40 1.18 4.12
C MET A 374 -23.31 0.08 4.07
N LEU A 375 -22.19 0.28 4.75
CA LEU A 375 -21.04 -0.60 4.69
C LEU A 375 -20.97 -1.63 5.82
N LEU A 376 -21.33 -1.24 7.04
CA LEU A 376 -21.09 -2.02 8.25
C LEU A 376 -22.40 -2.33 8.96
N LYS A 377 -22.51 -3.53 9.49
CA LYS A 377 -23.57 -3.92 10.40
C LYS A 377 -23.18 -3.57 11.84
N LYS A 378 -24.16 -3.36 12.69
CA LYS A 378 -23.94 -3.15 14.14
C LYS A 378 -23.06 -4.26 14.71
N ASP A 379 -22.10 -3.87 15.55
CA ASP A 379 -21.13 -4.74 16.22
C ASP A 379 -20.17 -5.49 15.25
N GLU A 380 -20.22 -5.21 13.95
CA GLU A 380 -19.27 -5.78 12.98
C GLU A 380 -17.87 -5.18 13.19
N LEU A 381 -16.86 -6.06 13.15
CA LEU A 381 -15.46 -5.72 13.30
C LEU A 381 -14.81 -5.64 11.93
N LEU A 382 -14.07 -4.55 11.66
CA LEU A 382 -13.34 -4.35 10.43
C LEU A 382 -11.91 -3.89 10.73
N PRO A 383 -10.87 -4.65 10.32
CA PRO A 383 -9.48 -4.18 10.38
C PRO A 383 -9.25 -2.99 9.46
N VAL A 384 -8.58 -1.97 9.95
CA VAL A 384 -8.29 -0.71 9.24
C VAL A 384 -6.92 -0.19 9.61
N HIS A 385 -6.51 0.87 8.92
CA HIS A 385 -5.27 1.57 9.18
C HIS A 385 -5.50 3.09 9.15
N GLU A 386 -4.83 3.84 10.04
CA GLU A 386 -4.77 5.29 9.98
C GLU A 386 -3.32 5.78 9.83
N PHE A 387 -3.12 6.76 8.96
CA PHE A 387 -1.84 7.41 8.72
C PHE A 387 -2.07 8.83 8.22
N HIS A 388 -2.07 9.82 9.12
CA HIS A 388 -2.29 11.22 8.74
C HIS A 388 -1.61 12.20 9.69
N HIS A 389 -1.23 13.37 9.14
CA HIS A 389 -0.63 14.51 9.86
C HIS A 389 -1.62 15.67 10.05
N TRP A 390 -2.80 15.58 9.43
CA TRP A 390 -3.94 16.47 9.63
C TRP A 390 -4.97 15.79 10.48
N ASP A 391 -5.75 16.58 11.23
CA ASP A 391 -6.92 16.09 11.95
C ASP A 391 -8.15 16.92 11.56
N SER A 392 -9.30 16.58 12.07
CA SER A 392 -10.54 17.31 11.90
C SER A 392 -11.12 17.69 13.26
N THR A 393 -11.80 18.85 13.33
CA THR A 393 -12.53 19.23 14.54
C THR A 393 -13.70 18.30 14.85
N GLU A 394 -14.19 17.56 13.83
CA GLU A 394 -15.28 16.61 13.93
C GLU A 394 -14.91 15.33 13.20
N ASN A 395 -14.75 14.24 13.93
CA ASN A 395 -14.33 12.94 13.40
C ASN A 395 -15.48 11.92 13.29
N GLY A 396 -16.69 12.31 13.68
CA GLY A 396 -17.85 11.41 13.72
C GLY A 396 -17.83 10.44 14.91
N ILE A 397 -18.94 9.71 15.06
CA ILE A 397 -19.16 8.81 16.20
C ILE A 397 -19.78 7.47 15.79
N ALA A 398 -19.89 7.19 14.49
CA ALA A 398 -20.59 6.00 14.00
C ALA A 398 -19.84 4.69 14.30
N CYS A 399 -18.53 4.77 14.50
CA CYS A 399 -17.68 3.64 14.83
C CYS A 399 -16.80 3.96 16.04
N THR A 400 -16.37 2.92 16.75
CA THR A 400 -15.25 2.99 17.69
C THR A 400 -14.06 2.26 17.06
N ALA A 401 -12.92 2.94 16.96
CA ALA A 401 -11.65 2.34 16.56
C ALA A 401 -10.86 1.90 17.80
N THR A 402 -10.28 0.71 17.75
CA THR A 402 -9.49 0.11 18.85
C THR A 402 -8.13 -0.34 18.32
N LYS A 403 -7.05 0.18 18.88
CA LYS A 403 -5.68 -0.29 18.60
C LYS A 403 -5.38 -1.64 19.24
N PRO A 404 -4.37 -2.37 18.76
CA PRO A 404 -3.91 -3.61 19.40
C PRO A 404 -3.51 -3.46 20.89
N ASN A 405 -3.10 -2.27 21.30
CA ASN A 405 -2.75 -1.95 22.71
C ASN A 405 -3.96 -1.53 23.56
N GLY A 406 -5.19 -1.59 23.03
CA GLY A 406 -6.41 -1.26 23.75
C GLY A 406 -6.81 0.22 23.73
N HIS A 407 -6.01 1.12 23.14
CA HIS A 407 -6.41 2.54 22.99
C HIS A 407 -7.59 2.67 22.03
N THR A 408 -8.61 3.44 22.41
CA THR A 408 -9.87 3.59 21.65
C THR A 408 -10.21 5.04 21.37
N TRP A 409 -10.91 5.29 20.26
CA TRP A 409 -11.52 6.58 19.94
C TRP A 409 -12.76 6.39 19.07
N ASP A 410 -13.67 7.32 19.13
CA ASP A 410 -14.81 7.38 18.25
C ASP A 410 -14.42 8.02 16.92
N CYS A 411 -14.99 7.51 15.82
CA CYS A 411 -14.68 7.98 14.48
C CYS A 411 -15.80 7.64 13.49
N ALA A 412 -15.65 8.18 12.28
CA ALA A 412 -16.48 8.03 11.12
C ALA A 412 -17.92 8.60 11.26
N PHE A 413 -18.40 9.12 10.15
CA PHE A 413 -19.79 9.40 9.88
C PHE A 413 -20.34 8.29 8.99
N ALA A 414 -21.45 7.68 9.37
CA ALA A 414 -22.05 6.61 8.58
C ALA A 414 -23.58 6.62 8.69
N ASN A 415 -24.25 6.29 7.58
CA ASN A 415 -25.68 6.06 7.51
C ASN A 415 -26.02 5.09 6.36
N GLU A 416 -27.26 5.03 5.91
CA GLU A 416 -27.75 4.13 4.85
C GLU A 416 -27.11 4.38 3.46
N HIS A 417 -26.52 5.57 3.22
CA HIS A 417 -25.96 5.99 1.93
C HIS A 417 -24.53 6.50 2.04
N PHE A 418 -23.94 6.55 3.23
CA PHE A 418 -22.74 7.31 3.45
C PHE A 418 -21.79 6.63 4.45
N TYR A 419 -20.49 6.70 4.16
CA TYR A 419 -19.41 6.43 5.09
C TYR A 419 -18.29 7.44 4.84
N ALA A 420 -17.80 8.13 5.88
CA ALA A 420 -16.63 9.00 5.78
C ALA A 420 -15.85 9.04 7.10
N GLY A 421 -14.54 8.91 7.02
CA GLY A 421 -13.66 8.94 8.19
C GLY A 421 -12.17 8.87 7.81
N PHE A 422 -11.29 9.01 8.81
CA PHE A 422 -9.86 8.84 8.62
C PHE A 422 -9.44 7.38 8.35
N PRO A 423 -10.08 6.36 8.94
CA PRO A 423 -9.68 4.99 8.70
C PRO A 423 -9.68 4.62 7.22
N HIS A 424 -8.58 4.06 6.73
CA HIS A 424 -8.49 3.46 5.42
C HIS A 424 -9.02 2.03 5.46
N LEU A 425 -9.95 1.73 4.56
CA LEU A 425 -10.58 0.43 4.43
C LEU A 425 -9.79 -0.46 3.46
N TYR A 426 -9.53 -1.70 3.86
CA TYR A 426 -9.01 -2.71 2.94
C TYR A 426 -10.18 -3.58 2.46
N TRP A 427 -10.53 -3.47 1.19
CA TRP A 427 -11.80 -3.99 0.65
C TRP A 427 -11.75 -5.46 0.25
N ALA A 428 -10.58 -5.96 -0.16
CA ALA A 428 -10.43 -7.32 -0.66
C ALA A 428 -10.74 -8.38 0.42
N GLY A 429 -11.54 -9.37 0.06
CA GLY A 429 -11.93 -10.45 0.96
C GLY A 429 -12.94 -10.06 2.04
N THR A 430 -13.54 -8.87 1.96
CA THR A 430 -14.58 -8.37 2.86
C THR A 430 -15.94 -8.29 2.15
N PRO A 431 -17.05 -8.14 2.88
CA PRO A 431 -18.36 -7.90 2.27
C PRO A 431 -18.58 -6.48 1.75
N LEU A 432 -17.65 -5.54 2.00
CA LEU A 432 -17.81 -4.12 1.68
C LEU A 432 -18.05 -3.83 0.20
N PRO A 433 -17.31 -4.44 -0.76
CA PRO A 433 -17.52 -4.19 -2.19
C PRO A 433 -18.93 -4.54 -2.65
N GLN A 434 -19.45 -5.68 -2.19
CA GLN A 434 -20.79 -6.13 -2.54
C GLN A 434 -21.85 -5.19 -1.94
N ARG A 435 -21.71 -4.80 -0.68
CA ARG A 435 -22.64 -3.89 0.00
C ARG A 435 -22.70 -2.52 -0.69
N PHE A 436 -21.53 -1.98 -1.05
CA PHE A 436 -21.45 -0.69 -1.75
C PHE A 436 -22.04 -0.77 -3.15
N ALA A 437 -21.72 -1.82 -3.91
CA ALA A 437 -22.30 -2.05 -5.24
C ALA A 437 -23.82 -2.24 -5.16
N ASP A 438 -24.34 -2.94 -4.14
CA ASP A 438 -25.79 -3.11 -3.95
C ASP A 438 -26.48 -1.79 -3.59
N ALA A 439 -25.85 -0.95 -2.77
CA ALA A 439 -26.36 0.40 -2.48
C ALA A 439 -26.40 1.25 -3.76
N ALA A 440 -25.33 1.19 -4.56
CA ALA A 440 -25.23 1.88 -5.84
C ALA A 440 -26.31 1.42 -6.84
N ARG A 441 -26.60 0.11 -6.92
CA ARG A 441 -27.68 -0.42 -7.75
C ARG A 441 -29.06 0.02 -7.32
N ARG A 442 -29.32 0.04 -5.98
CA ARG A 442 -30.60 0.56 -5.44
C ARG A 442 -30.79 2.01 -5.84
N TYR A 443 -29.79 2.86 -5.61
CA TYR A 443 -29.84 4.26 -5.98
C TYR A 443 -30.14 4.50 -7.46
N MET A 444 -29.57 3.70 -8.36
CA MET A 444 -29.82 3.82 -9.80
C MET A 444 -31.24 3.39 -10.18
N ARG A 445 -31.81 2.39 -9.50
CA ARG A 445 -33.21 1.96 -9.74
C ARG A 445 -34.21 3.01 -9.27
N ASP A 446 -33.95 3.65 -8.13
CA ASP A 446 -34.85 4.64 -7.54
C ASP A 446 -34.85 5.97 -8.32
N LYS A 447 -33.92 6.15 -9.26
CA LYS A 447 -33.84 7.30 -10.17
C LYS A 447 -34.61 7.14 -11.47
N ILE A 448 -34.99 5.90 -11.82
CA ILE A 448 -35.76 5.56 -13.01
C ILE A 448 -37.25 5.61 -12.68
#